data_3ce640e8722ca4f8842e5c7efcd2df56
#
_entry.id   3ce640e8722ca4f8842e5c7efcd2df56
#
_cell.length_a   1.000
_cell.length_b   1.000
_cell.length_c   1.000
_cell.angle_alpha   90.00
_cell.angle_beta   90.00
_cell.angle_gamma   90.00
#
_symmetry.space_group_name_H-M   'P 1'
#
loop_
_entity.id
_entity.type
_entity.pdbx_description
1 polymer ?
#
loop_
_entity_poly.entity_id
_entity_poly.type
_entity_poly.pdbx_seq_one_letter_code
_entity_poly.pdbx_strand_id
1 'polypeptide(L)'
;KLLNRVRRVRGQIEAVERALEGEKGCATVLHLIVAARGAMNSLMTEVIEDHIRLHVVDPAKDADRSRGAEELIEAVQAYLK
;
A
#
# COMPACT_ATOMS: atom_id res chain seq x y z
N LYS A 1 -4.99 12.14 -3.37
CA LYS A 1 -4.52 11.66 -2.09
C LYS A 1 -3.78 10.33 -2.21
N LEU A 2 -4.44 9.31 -2.78
CA LEU A 2 -3.79 8.03 -3.02
C LEU A 2 -2.66 8.16 -4.03
N LEU A 3 -2.85 8.97 -5.06
CA LEU A 3 -1.81 9.21 -6.05
C LEU A 3 -0.56 9.85 -5.43
N ASN A 4 -0.74 10.72 -4.44
CA ASN A 4 0.40 11.32 -3.75
C ASN A 4 1.17 10.27 -2.95
N ARG A 5 0.48 9.29 -2.38
CA ARG A 5 1.13 8.18 -1.68
C ARG A 5 1.88 7.28 -2.67
N VAL A 6 1.30 7.04 -3.84
CA VAL A 6 1.97 6.26 -4.90
C VAL A 6 3.25 6.98 -5.34
N ARG A 7 3.18 8.29 -5.53
CA ARG A 7 4.35 9.08 -5.92
C ARG A 7 5.45 9.03 -4.86
N ARG A 8 5.06 9.02 -3.58
CA ARG A 8 6.02 8.88 -2.49
C ARG A 8 6.72 7.53 -2.54
N VAL A 9 5.97 6.45 -2.75
CA VAL A 9 6.53 5.11 -2.88
C VAL A 9 7.50 5.06 -4.06
N ARG A 10 7.09 5.61 -5.20
CA ARG A 10 7.95 5.65 -6.39
C ARG A 10 9.26 6.38 -6.10
N GLY A 11 9.19 7.53 -5.43
CA GLY A 11 10.39 8.28 -5.05
C GLY A 11 11.31 7.48 -4.14
N GLN A 12 10.75 6.69 -3.23
CA GLN A 12 11.54 5.86 -2.34
C GLN A 12 12.21 4.71 -3.08
N ILE A 13 11.52 4.11 -4.05
CA ILE A 13 12.10 3.06 -4.90
C ILE A 13 13.21 3.64 -5.77
N GLU A 14 13.02 4.84 -6.31
CA GLU A 14 14.07 5.52 -7.07
C GLU A 14 15.31 5.78 -6.20
N ALA A 15 15.11 6.08 -4.91
CA ALA A 15 16.22 6.25 -3.99
C ALA A 15 17.00 4.94 -3.79
N VAL A 16 16.30 3.80 -3.74
CA VAL A 16 16.94 2.48 -3.68
C VAL A 16 17.78 2.26 -4.94
N GLU A 17 17.19 2.56 -6.09
CA GLU A 17 17.87 2.41 -7.37
C GLU A 17 19.16 3.26 -7.42
N ARG A 18 19.08 4.52 -7.01
CA ARG A 18 20.25 5.40 -6.97
C ARG A 18 21.32 4.89 -6.02
N ALA A 19 20.91 4.34 -4.88
CA ALA A 19 21.86 3.80 -3.92
C ALA A 19 22.60 2.59 -4.46
N LEU A 20 21.92 1.74 -5.21
CA LEU A 20 22.54 0.58 -5.85
C LEU A 20 23.48 1.00 -6.98
N GLU A 21 23.05 1.96 -7.79
CA GLU A 21 23.89 2.49 -8.87
C GLU A 21 25.15 3.19 -8.35
N GLY A 22 25.01 3.87 -7.22
CA GLY A 22 26.12 4.56 -6.56
C GLY A 22 26.96 3.67 -5.68
N GLU A 23 26.68 2.39 -5.66
CA GLU A 23 27.42 1.40 -4.86
C GLU A 23 27.49 1.79 -3.38
N LYS A 24 26.38 2.29 -2.85
CA LYS A 24 26.27 2.60 -1.43
C LYS A 24 26.33 1.33 -0.61
N GLY A 25 26.77 1.43 0.62
CA GLY A 25 26.88 0.26 1.51
C GLY A 25 25.54 -0.42 1.75
N CYS A 26 25.61 -1.70 2.07
CA CYS A 26 24.45 -2.55 2.35
C CYS A 26 23.49 -1.92 3.36
N ALA A 27 24.01 -1.32 4.42
CA ALA A 27 23.17 -0.70 5.44
C ALA A 27 22.34 0.44 4.88
N THR A 28 22.93 1.25 4.01
CA THR A 28 22.21 2.37 3.37
C THR A 28 21.10 1.84 2.48
N VAL A 29 21.39 0.83 1.66
CA VAL A 29 20.40 0.22 0.78
C VAL A 29 19.26 -0.38 1.59
N LEU A 30 19.56 -1.09 2.66
CA LEU A 30 18.56 -1.71 3.51
C LEU A 30 17.65 -0.68 4.19
N HIS A 31 18.22 0.44 4.67
CA HIS A 31 17.43 1.52 5.24
C HIS A 31 16.43 2.08 4.23
N LEU A 32 16.86 2.25 2.99
CA LEU A 32 16.00 2.78 1.93
C LEU A 32 14.89 1.78 1.57
N ILE A 33 15.21 0.48 1.58
CA ILE A 33 14.21 -0.56 1.33
C ILE A 33 13.17 -0.58 2.46
N VAL A 34 13.61 -0.46 3.72
CA VAL A 34 12.68 -0.42 4.86
C VAL A 34 11.76 0.79 4.76
N ALA A 35 12.28 1.95 4.34
CA ALA A 35 11.47 3.15 4.14
C ALA A 35 10.43 2.93 3.03
N ALA A 36 10.83 2.30 1.92
CA ALA A 36 9.92 2.00 0.82
C ALA A 36 8.84 1.01 1.28
N ARG A 37 9.21 0.01 2.07
CA ARG A 37 8.25 -0.95 2.61
C ARG A 37 7.23 -0.26 3.52
N GLY A 38 7.68 0.67 4.37
CA GLY A 38 6.78 1.43 5.22
C GLY A 38 5.81 2.29 4.42
N ALA A 39 6.29 2.91 3.34
CA ALA A 39 5.44 3.71 2.46
C ALA A 39 4.40 2.84 1.76
N MET A 40 4.77 1.62 1.34
CA MET A 40 3.83 0.67 0.75
C MET A 40 2.78 0.22 1.76
N ASN A 41 3.18 -0.04 3.00
CA ASN A 41 2.23 -0.40 4.05
C ASN A 41 1.22 0.72 4.30
N SER A 42 1.67 1.97 4.29
CA SER A 42 0.77 3.13 4.44
C SER A 42 -0.21 3.22 3.29
N LEU A 43 0.26 2.98 2.06
CA LEU A 43 -0.60 2.97 0.88
C LEU A 43 -1.64 1.86 1.00
N MET A 44 -1.24 0.67 1.39
CA MET A 44 -2.15 -0.47 1.55
C MET A 44 -3.22 -0.18 2.58
N THR A 45 -2.83 0.40 3.73
CA THR A 45 -3.77 0.77 4.79
C THR A 45 -4.81 1.75 4.28
N GLU A 46 -4.38 2.76 3.53
CA GLU A 46 -5.28 3.76 2.97
C GLU A 46 -6.26 3.14 1.98
N VAL A 47 -5.78 2.24 1.13
CA VAL A 47 -6.64 1.55 0.16
C VAL A 47 -7.67 0.69 0.87
N ILE A 48 -7.26 -0.02 1.92
CA ILE A 48 -8.19 -0.84 2.72
C ILE A 48 -9.25 0.03 3.39
N GLU A 49 -8.84 1.14 3.99
CA GLU A 49 -9.78 2.07 4.63
C GLU A 49 -10.79 2.62 3.63
N ASP A 50 -10.32 3.03 2.45
CA ASP A 50 -11.21 3.56 1.41
C ASP A 50 -12.18 2.48 0.93
N HIS A 51 -11.70 1.23 0.78
CA HIS A 51 -12.56 0.12 0.38
C HIS A 51 -13.67 -0.11 1.41
N ILE A 52 -13.31 -0.13 2.70
CA ILE A 52 -14.29 -0.32 3.77
C ILE A 52 -15.31 0.80 3.75
N ARG A 53 -14.86 2.04 3.64
CA ARG A 53 -15.74 3.20 3.66
C ARG A 53 -16.70 3.23 2.48
N LEU A 54 -16.19 2.97 1.28
CA LEU A 54 -16.97 3.09 0.06
C LEU A 54 -17.85 1.87 -0.23
N HIS A 55 -17.44 0.68 0.22
CA HIS A 55 -18.10 -0.56 -0.20
C HIS A 55 -18.72 -1.34 0.96
N VAL A 56 -18.45 -0.97 2.20
CA VAL A 56 -19.00 -1.68 3.37
C VAL A 56 -19.79 -0.73 4.25
N VAL A 57 -19.19 0.39 4.65
CA VAL A 57 -19.83 1.32 5.60
C VAL A 57 -20.88 2.17 4.90
N ASP A 58 -20.56 2.71 3.73
CA ASP A 58 -21.42 3.66 3.03
C ASP A 58 -21.56 3.30 1.55
N PRO A 59 -22.08 2.10 1.23
CA PRO A 59 -22.25 1.69 -0.16
C PRO A 59 -23.48 2.34 -0.76
N ALA A 60 -23.49 2.49 -2.09
CA ALA A 60 -24.63 3.03 -2.81
C ALA A 60 -25.83 2.11 -2.74
N LYS A 61 -25.60 0.79 -2.63
CA LYS A 61 -26.65 -0.25 -2.54
C LYS A 61 -26.27 -1.27 -1.50
N ASP A 62 -27.28 -1.85 -0.84
CA ASP A 62 -27.07 -2.90 0.17
C ASP A 62 -26.33 -4.12 -0.38
N ALA A 63 -26.63 -4.49 -1.64
CA ALA A 63 -25.92 -5.62 -2.28
C ALA A 63 -24.42 -5.38 -2.38
N ASP A 64 -24.02 -4.13 -2.52
CA ASP A 64 -22.60 -3.77 -2.62
C ASP A 64 -21.90 -3.96 -1.28
N ARG A 65 -22.60 -3.84 -0.17
CA ARG A 65 -22.02 -4.03 1.16
C ARG A 65 -21.51 -5.46 1.35
N SER A 66 -22.34 -6.43 1.04
CA SER A 66 -21.97 -7.85 1.17
C SER A 66 -20.81 -8.19 0.24
N ARG A 67 -20.87 -7.71 -1.00
CA ARG A 67 -19.79 -7.93 -1.97
C ARG A 67 -18.49 -7.27 -1.52
N GLY A 68 -18.58 -6.02 -1.04
CA GLY A 68 -17.42 -5.31 -0.53
C GLY A 68 -16.77 -6.02 0.65
N ALA A 69 -17.59 -6.55 1.56
CA ALA A 69 -17.08 -7.30 2.70
C ALA A 69 -16.41 -8.60 2.26
N GLU A 70 -17.01 -9.32 1.30
CA GLU A 70 -16.42 -10.55 0.78
C GLU A 70 -15.08 -10.29 0.08
N GLU A 71 -15.01 -9.23 -0.72
CA GLU A 71 -13.76 -8.83 -1.38
C GLU A 71 -12.66 -8.54 -0.36
N LEU A 72 -13.02 -7.87 0.73
CA LEU A 72 -12.06 -7.56 1.79
C LEU A 72 -11.58 -8.82 2.49
N ILE A 73 -12.50 -9.74 2.79
CA ILE A 73 -12.15 -11.02 3.41
C ILE A 73 -11.17 -11.79 2.53
N GLU A 74 -11.45 -11.86 1.23
CA GLU A 74 -10.56 -12.53 0.28
C GLU A 74 -9.16 -11.89 0.26
N ALA A 75 -9.10 -10.56 0.28
CA ALA A 75 -7.83 -9.85 0.30
C ALA A 75 -7.05 -10.14 1.58
N VAL A 76 -7.72 -10.14 2.73
CA VAL A 76 -7.10 -10.45 4.01
C VAL A 76 -6.53 -11.87 3.99
N GLN A 77 -7.31 -12.82 3.50
CA GLN A 77 -6.88 -14.22 3.44
C GLN A 77 -5.69 -14.42 2.48
N ALA A 78 -5.69 -13.67 1.38
CA ALA A 78 -4.64 -13.83 0.36
C ALA A 78 -3.34 -13.09 0.73
N TYR A 79 -3.44 -11.91 1.33
CA TYR A 79 -2.29 -11.00 1.40
C TYR A 79 -1.83 -10.63 2.80
N LEU A 80 -2.65 -10.84 3.81
CA LEU A 80 -2.34 -10.37 5.17
C LEU A 80 -2.20 -11.51 6.17
N LYS A 81 -1.69 -12.63 5.70
CA LYS A 81 -1.46 -13.80 6.57
C LYS A 81 -0.34 -13.56 7.56
#